data_421b281e67da61e154f056cf0a4b963c
#
_entry.id   421b281e67da61e154f056cf0a4b963c
#
_cell.length_a   1.000
_cell.length_b   1.000
_cell.length_c   1.000
_cell.angle_alpha   90.00
_cell.angle_beta   90.00
_cell.angle_gamma   90.00
#
_symmetry.space_group_name_H-M   'P 1'
#
loop_
_entity.id
_entity.type
_entity.pdbx_description
1 polymer ?
#
loop_
_entity_poly.entity_id
_entity_poly.type
_entity_poly.pdbx_seq_one_letter_code
_entity_poly.pdbx_strand_id
1 'polypeptide(L)'
;QVAVVNTATMTKTKDIEVKLNPSYQCLRGDDGAIYVVSFGNYAGKPGLAESDYIYQTLQRIDPATDQVEDLCKATYIANKGNKMYILYSEYYLPETRGCFVYDLETKEEKTFVDISDIPSPNGIAVDPVTEDVYIINQPYGALCELYIYGSDGTFKKKVETGIYTTNVRFVTE
;
A
#
# COMPACT_ATOMS: atom_id res chain seq x y z
N GLN A 1 14.67 8.22 -2.89
CA GLN A 1 14.79 9.19 -1.79
C GLN A 1 13.42 9.77 -1.46
N VAL A 2 13.21 10.12 -0.19
CA VAL A 2 12.08 10.90 0.30
C VAL A 2 12.59 12.27 0.72
N ALA A 3 12.08 13.34 0.09
CA ALA A 3 12.49 14.71 0.42
C ALA A 3 11.73 15.22 1.64
N VAL A 4 12.44 15.81 2.59
CA VAL A 4 11.84 16.54 3.73
C VAL A 4 11.84 18.03 3.41
N VAL A 5 10.65 18.65 3.48
CA VAL A 5 10.44 20.06 3.15
C VAL A 5 9.94 20.80 4.38
N ASN A 6 10.58 21.93 4.70
CA ASN A 6 10.09 22.88 5.68
C ASN A 6 8.94 23.68 5.05
N THR A 7 7.72 23.51 5.56
CA THR A 7 6.53 24.15 5.00
C THR A 7 6.43 25.65 5.27
N ALA A 8 7.12 26.16 6.29
CA ALA A 8 7.14 27.60 6.58
C ALA A 8 8.05 28.38 5.61
N THR A 9 9.14 27.76 5.17
CA THR A 9 10.11 28.38 4.24
C THR A 9 10.01 27.83 2.83
N MET A 10 9.23 26.76 2.62
CA MET A 10 9.11 26.02 1.35
C MET A 10 10.47 25.54 0.80
N THR A 11 11.39 25.22 1.70
CA THR A 11 12.74 24.76 1.33
C THR A 11 12.93 23.30 1.68
N LYS A 12 13.58 22.56 0.78
CA LYS A 12 14.03 21.19 1.08
C LYS A 12 15.16 21.26 2.12
N THR A 13 15.00 20.50 3.20
CA THR A 13 15.98 20.46 4.30
C THR A 13 16.93 19.27 4.19
N LYS A 14 16.43 18.14 3.70
CA LYS A 14 17.22 16.90 3.54
C LYS A 14 16.52 15.91 2.62
N ASP A 15 17.23 14.85 2.24
CA ASP A 15 16.71 13.63 1.64
C ASP A 15 16.93 12.45 2.59
N ILE A 16 15.96 11.55 2.65
CA ILE A 16 16.04 10.29 3.37
C ILE A 16 16.15 9.17 2.33
N GLU A 17 17.21 8.36 2.43
CA GLU A 17 17.41 7.24 1.53
C GLU A 17 16.39 6.14 1.81
N VAL A 18 15.71 5.69 0.76
CA VAL A 18 14.77 4.57 0.77
C VAL A 18 15.09 3.65 -0.40
N LYS A 19 14.43 2.49 -0.48
CA LYS A 19 14.58 1.59 -1.61
C LYS A 19 14.26 2.26 -2.94
N LEU A 20 14.71 1.62 -4.01
CA LEU A 20 14.58 2.10 -5.38
C LEU A 20 13.11 2.34 -5.77
N ASN A 21 12.86 3.42 -6.50
CA ASN A 21 11.56 3.82 -7.01
C ASN A 21 10.49 4.00 -5.92
N PRO A 22 10.68 4.91 -4.92
CA PRO A 22 9.62 5.23 -4.00
C PRO A 22 8.40 5.76 -4.76
N SER A 23 7.23 5.21 -4.44
CA SER A 23 5.97 5.52 -5.10
C SER A 23 5.23 6.65 -4.39
N TYR A 24 4.07 7.01 -4.94
CA TYR A 24 3.15 7.96 -4.31
C TYR A 24 2.42 7.36 -3.08
N GLN A 25 2.57 6.07 -2.82
CA GLN A 25 2.02 5.40 -1.63
C GLN A 25 2.86 5.78 -0.41
N CYS A 26 2.49 6.90 0.19
CA CYS A 26 3.09 7.44 1.40
C CYS A 26 1.98 7.90 2.34
N LEU A 27 2.01 7.45 3.58
CA LEU A 27 1.06 7.86 4.61
C LEU A 27 1.76 8.06 5.95
N ARG A 28 1.14 8.86 6.82
CA ARG A 28 1.50 8.93 8.23
C ARG A 28 0.62 7.94 8.99
N GLY A 29 1.25 7.01 9.70
CA GLY A 29 0.55 6.08 10.56
C GLY A 29 0.04 6.71 11.86
N ASP A 30 -0.86 6.01 12.53
CA ASP A 30 -1.38 6.44 13.85
C ASP A 30 -0.29 6.45 14.92
N ASP A 31 0.81 5.70 14.72
CA ASP A 31 2.03 5.73 15.54
C ASP A 31 2.93 6.95 15.28
N GLY A 32 2.54 7.81 14.33
CA GLY A 32 3.28 9.01 13.94
C GLY A 32 4.44 8.77 12.96
N ALA A 33 4.78 7.53 12.65
CA ALA A 33 5.79 7.20 11.64
C ALA A 33 5.30 7.48 10.22
N ILE A 34 6.23 7.59 9.29
CA ILE A 34 5.94 7.73 7.86
C ILE A 34 6.16 6.38 7.20
N TYR A 35 5.15 5.93 6.47
CA TYR A 35 5.17 4.69 5.71
C TYR A 35 5.25 5.00 4.23
N VAL A 36 6.19 4.39 3.51
CA VAL A 36 6.39 4.58 2.08
C VAL A 36 6.54 3.22 1.40
N VAL A 37 5.93 3.08 0.24
CA VAL A 37 6.12 1.92 -0.63
C VAL A 37 7.14 2.28 -1.71
N SER A 38 8.18 1.46 -1.86
CA SER A 38 9.15 1.55 -2.95
C SER A 38 8.94 0.40 -3.93
N PHE A 39 8.81 0.70 -5.24
CA PHE A 39 8.48 -0.30 -6.27
C PHE A 39 9.65 -1.18 -6.71
N GLY A 40 10.85 -0.95 -6.15
CA GLY A 40 12.02 -1.74 -6.49
C GLY A 40 12.44 -1.60 -7.95
N ASN A 41 12.87 -2.71 -8.55
CA ASN A 41 13.35 -2.72 -9.93
C ASN A 41 12.49 -3.55 -10.88
N TYR A 42 11.22 -3.73 -10.54
CA TYR A 42 10.28 -4.57 -11.30
C TYR A 42 10.77 -6.03 -11.38
N ALA A 43 10.84 -6.69 -10.22
CA ALA A 43 11.19 -8.11 -10.09
C ALA A 43 10.43 -8.96 -11.11
N GLY A 44 11.12 -9.90 -11.74
CA GLY A 44 10.57 -10.71 -12.83
C GLY A 44 10.63 -10.06 -14.22
N LYS A 45 11.11 -8.82 -14.33
CA LYS A 45 11.28 -8.15 -15.63
C LYS A 45 12.18 -8.99 -16.56
N PRO A 46 11.80 -9.19 -17.85
CA PRO A 46 12.62 -9.92 -18.81
C PRO A 46 14.07 -9.40 -18.87
N GLY A 47 15.03 -10.32 -18.74
CA GLY A 47 16.47 -10.02 -18.75
C GLY A 47 17.06 -9.63 -17.39
N LEU A 48 16.25 -9.54 -16.33
CA LEU A 48 16.75 -9.36 -14.96
C LEU A 48 16.93 -10.73 -14.29
N ALA A 49 18.13 -11.00 -13.73
CA ALA A 49 18.37 -12.23 -12.99
C ALA A 49 17.62 -12.20 -11.65
N GLU A 50 17.15 -13.35 -11.18
CA GLU A 50 16.41 -13.45 -9.92
C GLU A 50 17.25 -12.97 -8.71
N SER A 51 18.56 -13.19 -8.74
CA SER A 51 19.52 -12.69 -7.74
C SER A 51 19.53 -11.16 -7.61
N ASP A 52 19.09 -10.46 -8.64
CA ASP A 52 19.12 -8.99 -8.73
C ASP A 52 17.74 -8.36 -8.44
N TYR A 53 16.73 -9.18 -8.09
CA TYR A 53 15.39 -8.67 -7.80
C TYR A 53 15.38 -7.78 -6.55
N ILE A 54 14.85 -6.58 -6.72
CA ILE A 54 14.48 -5.67 -5.65
C ILE A 54 12.96 -5.59 -5.65
N TYR A 55 12.33 -6.34 -4.75
CA TYR A 55 10.87 -6.42 -4.64
C TYR A 55 10.26 -5.11 -4.14
N GLN A 56 9.00 -4.90 -4.48
CA GLN A 56 8.20 -3.83 -3.89
C GLN A 56 8.15 -4.01 -2.38
N THR A 57 8.46 -2.94 -1.65
CA THR A 57 8.68 -3.02 -0.20
C THR A 57 8.01 -1.86 0.51
N LEU A 58 7.28 -2.17 1.58
CA LEU A 58 6.84 -1.20 2.57
C LEU A 58 8.00 -0.88 3.51
N GLN A 59 8.31 0.41 3.65
CA GLN A 59 9.33 0.92 4.55
C GLN A 59 8.71 1.87 5.57
N ARG A 60 9.20 1.80 6.81
CA ARG A 60 8.85 2.70 7.90
C ARG A 60 10.00 3.68 8.12
N ILE A 61 9.67 4.96 8.17
CA ILE A 61 10.60 6.04 8.49
C ILE A 61 10.22 6.60 9.86
N ASP A 62 11.16 6.62 10.79
CA ASP A 62 11.00 7.32 12.06
C ASP A 62 11.31 8.82 11.84
N PRO A 63 10.33 9.74 11.97
CA PRO A 63 10.54 11.15 11.70
C PRO A 63 11.44 11.87 12.72
N ALA A 64 11.71 11.26 13.89
CA ALA A 64 12.59 11.83 14.89
C ALA A 64 14.08 11.53 14.64
N THR A 65 14.36 10.36 14.04
CA THR A 65 15.74 9.87 13.84
C THR A 65 16.13 9.72 12.37
N ASP A 66 15.16 9.80 11.44
CA ASP A 66 15.26 9.50 10.02
C ASP A 66 15.65 8.03 9.70
N GLN A 67 15.61 7.16 10.69
CA GLN A 67 15.89 5.75 10.46
C GLN A 67 14.81 5.11 9.59
N VAL A 68 15.26 4.29 8.63
CA VAL A 68 14.42 3.57 7.70
C VAL A 68 14.49 2.08 7.98
N GLU A 69 13.33 1.44 8.15
CA GLU A 69 13.19 0.00 8.37
C GLU A 69 12.37 -0.62 7.24
N ASP A 70 12.84 -1.71 6.65
CA ASP A 70 12.06 -2.54 5.74
C ASP A 70 11.09 -3.40 6.56
N LEU A 71 9.80 -3.36 6.25
CA LEU A 71 8.80 -4.15 6.96
C LEU A 71 8.40 -5.42 6.20
N CYS A 72 7.76 -5.27 5.07
CA CYS A 72 7.22 -6.39 4.29
C CYS A 72 7.07 -6.00 2.81
N LYS A 73 6.64 -6.95 1.98
CA LYS A 73 6.32 -6.70 0.58
C LYS A 73 4.97 -6.00 0.45
N ALA A 74 4.88 -4.93 -0.36
CA ALA A 74 3.64 -4.17 -0.53
C ALA A 74 3.62 -3.39 -1.85
N THR A 75 2.43 -3.24 -2.44
CA THR A 75 2.16 -2.37 -3.59
C THR A 75 1.27 -1.19 -3.19
N TYR A 76 0.17 -1.46 -2.50
CA TYR A 76 -0.77 -0.46 -1.96
C TYR A 76 -0.99 -0.72 -0.48
N ILE A 77 -1.14 0.36 0.29
CA ILE A 77 -1.27 0.30 1.74
C ILE A 77 -2.40 1.18 2.27
N ALA A 78 -3.02 0.74 3.36
CA ALA A 78 -3.93 1.55 4.17
C ALA A 78 -3.70 1.21 5.64
N ASN A 79 -3.67 2.22 6.51
CA ASN A 79 -3.39 2.03 7.93
C ASN A 79 -4.62 2.35 8.80
N LYS A 80 -4.82 1.54 9.83
CA LYS A 80 -5.72 1.85 10.94
C LYS A 80 -5.19 1.24 12.23
N GLY A 81 -4.90 2.10 13.20
CA GLY A 81 -4.25 1.69 14.45
C GLY A 81 -2.90 1.01 14.18
N ASN A 82 -2.69 -0.14 14.78
CA ASN A 82 -1.50 -0.98 14.56
C ASN A 82 -1.60 -1.92 13.34
N LYS A 83 -2.70 -1.84 12.56
CA LYS A 83 -2.89 -2.69 11.37
C LYS A 83 -2.53 -1.94 10.09
N MET A 84 -1.66 -2.53 9.28
CA MET A 84 -1.39 -2.13 7.92
C MET A 84 -2.07 -3.11 6.97
N TYR A 85 -3.10 -2.68 6.24
CA TYR A 85 -3.73 -3.46 5.20
C TYR A 85 -2.94 -3.28 3.91
N ILE A 86 -2.63 -4.39 3.24
CA ILE A 86 -1.67 -4.43 2.15
C ILE A 86 -2.27 -5.17 0.97
N LEU A 87 -2.22 -4.55 -0.21
CA LEU A 87 -2.25 -5.27 -1.47
C LEU A 87 -0.82 -5.42 -1.98
N TYR A 88 -0.45 -6.63 -2.37
CA TYR A 88 0.84 -6.91 -2.97
C TYR A 88 0.68 -7.58 -4.33
N SER A 89 1.43 -7.09 -5.33
CA SER A 89 1.48 -7.70 -6.66
C SER A 89 2.68 -7.15 -7.41
N GLU A 90 3.64 -8.02 -7.73
CA GLU A 90 4.71 -7.68 -8.67
C GLU A 90 4.17 -7.70 -10.10
N TYR A 91 4.50 -6.67 -10.88
CA TYR A 91 3.96 -6.52 -12.23
C TYR A 91 4.27 -7.70 -13.16
N TYR A 92 5.48 -8.27 -13.05
CA TYR A 92 5.93 -9.39 -13.87
C TYR A 92 5.81 -10.76 -13.19
N LEU A 93 5.33 -10.83 -11.95
CA LEU A 93 5.16 -12.04 -11.15
C LEU A 93 3.72 -12.08 -10.60
N PRO A 94 2.72 -12.33 -11.47
CA PRO A 94 1.29 -12.24 -11.08
C PRO A 94 0.90 -13.23 -9.97
N GLU A 95 1.66 -14.31 -9.79
CA GLU A 95 1.48 -15.28 -8.70
C GLU A 95 1.76 -14.69 -7.31
N THR A 96 2.44 -13.55 -7.22
CA THR A 96 2.71 -12.88 -5.94
C THR A 96 1.51 -12.14 -5.39
N ARG A 97 0.44 -12.01 -6.17
CA ARG A 97 -0.73 -11.21 -5.83
C ARG A 97 -1.45 -11.74 -4.59
N GLY A 98 -1.67 -10.85 -3.63
CA GLY A 98 -2.37 -11.16 -2.40
C GLY A 98 -2.86 -9.93 -1.64
N CYS A 99 -3.72 -10.16 -0.66
CA CYS A 99 -4.19 -9.13 0.27
C CYS A 99 -3.90 -9.60 1.71
N PHE A 100 -3.15 -8.79 2.43
CA PHE A 100 -2.61 -9.13 3.74
C PHE A 100 -2.96 -8.07 4.78
N VAL A 101 -2.90 -8.44 6.05
CA VAL A 101 -2.80 -7.51 7.17
C VAL A 101 -1.48 -7.77 7.89
N TYR A 102 -0.72 -6.70 8.09
CA TYR A 102 0.53 -6.69 8.83
C TYR A 102 0.32 -5.94 10.15
N ASP A 103 0.62 -6.59 11.24
CA ASP A 103 0.56 -5.99 12.57
C ASP A 103 1.87 -5.24 12.85
N LEU A 104 1.78 -3.93 13.06
CA LEU A 104 2.94 -3.05 13.25
C LEU A 104 3.66 -3.27 14.59
N GLU A 105 2.96 -3.83 15.58
CA GLU A 105 3.51 -4.11 16.91
C GLU A 105 4.20 -5.47 16.96
N THR A 106 3.49 -6.52 16.52
CA THR A 106 4.00 -7.90 16.56
C THR A 106 4.88 -8.24 15.36
N LYS A 107 4.81 -7.45 14.29
CA LYS A 107 5.47 -7.67 12.98
C LYS A 107 5.02 -8.96 12.28
N GLU A 108 3.84 -9.44 12.63
CA GLU A 108 3.23 -10.60 11.98
C GLU A 108 2.41 -10.20 10.75
N GLU A 109 2.56 -10.96 9.67
CA GLU A 109 1.75 -10.85 8.46
C GLU A 109 0.78 -12.03 8.38
N LYS A 110 -0.48 -11.75 8.03
CA LYS A 110 -1.53 -12.74 7.82
C LYS A 110 -2.32 -12.41 6.57
N THR A 111 -2.78 -13.42 5.84
CA THR A 111 -3.77 -13.22 4.77
C THR A 111 -5.00 -12.53 5.36
N PHE A 112 -5.40 -11.42 4.73
CA PHE A 112 -6.61 -10.69 5.11
C PHE A 112 -7.82 -11.29 4.41
N VAL A 113 -7.82 -11.29 3.07
CA VAL A 113 -8.88 -11.88 2.24
C VAL A 113 -8.29 -12.52 1.00
N ASP A 114 -8.98 -13.53 0.47
CA ASP A 114 -8.72 -14.05 -0.87
C ASP A 114 -9.18 -13.02 -1.91
N ILE A 115 -8.31 -12.68 -2.84
CA ILE A 115 -8.57 -11.73 -3.93
C ILE A 115 -8.53 -12.39 -5.31
N SER A 116 -8.69 -13.71 -5.39
CA SER A 116 -8.75 -14.46 -6.67
C SER A 116 -9.84 -13.93 -7.60
N ASP A 117 -10.96 -13.46 -7.04
CA ASP A 117 -12.09 -12.87 -7.76
C ASP A 117 -11.91 -11.37 -8.09
N ILE A 118 -10.76 -10.78 -7.75
CA ILE A 118 -10.42 -9.38 -8.03
C ILE A 118 -9.28 -9.36 -9.06
N PRO A 119 -9.58 -9.36 -10.36
CA PRO A 119 -8.56 -9.59 -11.41
C PRO A 119 -7.54 -8.45 -11.55
N SER A 120 -7.90 -7.22 -11.17
CA SER A 120 -7.05 -6.03 -11.32
C SER A 120 -7.06 -5.16 -10.05
N PRO A 121 -6.58 -5.70 -8.90
CA PRO A 121 -6.56 -4.93 -7.66
C PRO A 121 -5.58 -3.76 -7.79
N ASN A 122 -6.06 -2.53 -7.58
CA ASN A 122 -5.29 -1.30 -7.84
C ASN A 122 -5.50 -0.22 -6.79
N GLY A 123 -5.72 -0.60 -5.56
CA GLY A 123 -5.82 0.31 -4.42
C GLY A 123 -6.55 -0.32 -3.24
N ILE A 124 -6.19 0.13 -2.06
CA ILE A 124 -6.80 -0.27 -0.80
C ILE A 124 -7.01 0.96 0.07
N ALA A 125 -8.12 1.01 0.80
CA ALA A 125 -8.41 2.05 1.76
C ALA A 125 -9.13 1.45 2.97
N VAL A 126 -9.05 2.10 4.12
CA VAL A 126 -9.77 1.73 5.32
C VAL A 126 -10.61 2.91 5.83
N ASP A 127 -11.87 2.65 6.12
CA ASP A 127 -12.77 3.65 6.69
C ASP A 127 -12.33 3.98 8.13
N PRO A 128 -12.05 5.25 8.44
CA PRO A 128 -11.55 5.62 9.76
C PRO A 128 -12.58 5.44 10.89
N VAL A 129 -13.87 5.30 10.56
CA VAL A 129 -14.97 5.17 11.53
C VAL A 129 -15.44 3.72 11.67
N THR A 130 -15.77 3.08 10.54
CA THR A 130 -16.32 1.71 10.55
C THR A 130 -15.24 0.63 10.50
N GLU A 131 -14.01 1.01 10.18
CA GLU A 131 -12.86 0.11 9.92
C GLU A 131 -13.09 -0.85 8.75
N ASP A 132 -14.08 -0.59 7.91
CA ASP A 132 -14.29 -1.36 6.70
C ASP A 132 -13.14 -1.15 5.71
N VAL A 133 -12.73 -2.23 5.06
CA VAL A 133 -11.64 -2.24 4.10
C VAL A 133 -12.18 -2.27 2.69
N TYR A 134 -11.72 -1.34 1.88
CA TYR A 134 -12.15 -1.12 0.50
C TYR A 134 -11.02 -1.50 -0.45
N ILE A 135 -11.28 -2.43 -1.38
CA ILE A 135 -10.33 -2.85 -2.42
C ILE A 135 -10.88 -2.43 -3.78
N ILE A 136 -10.08 -1.70 -4.53
CA ILE A 136 -10.42 -1.24 -5.88
C ILE A 136 -10.01 -2.31 -6.89
N ASN A 137 -10.96 -2.79 -7.70
CA ASN A 137 -10.70 -3.53 -8.91
C ASN A 137 -10.76 -2.57 -10.10
N GLN A 138 -9.65 -2.38 -10.79
CA GLN A 138 -9.52 -1.42 -11.89
C GLN A 138 -9.13 -2.13 -13.21
N PRO A 139 -10.09 -2.76 -13.90
CA PRO A 139 -9.81 -3.33 -15.21
C PRO A 139 -9.54 -2.22 -16.24
N TYR A 140 -8.65 -2.49 -17.18
CA TYR A 140 -8.31 -1.52 -18.22
C TYR A 140 -9.51 -1.23 -19.14
N GLY A 141 -9.87 0.06 -19.26
CA GLY A 141 -10.91 0.53 -20.19
C GLY A 141 -12.34 0.13 -19.84
N ALA A 142 -12.61 -0.36 -18.63
CA ALA A 142 -13.92 -0.76 -18.15
C ALA A 142 -14.30 -0.06 -16.84
N LEU A 143 -15.55 -0.21 -16.40
CA LEU A 143 -16.00 0.25 -15.11
C LEU A 143 -15.22 -0.47 -14.00
N CYS A 144 -14.86 0.28 -12.99
CA CYS A 144 -14.20 -0.25 -11.80
C CYS A 144 -15.24 -0.78 -10.81
N GLU A 145 -14.79 -1.65 -9.94
CA GLU A 145 -15.58 -2.19 -8.84
C GLU A 145 -14.89 -1.92 -7.52
N LEU A 146 -15.66 -1.65 -6.51
CA LEU A 146 -15.20 -1.46 -5.15
C LEU A 146 -15.70 -2.62 -4.29
N TYR A 147 -14.79 -3.46 -3.84
CA TYR A 147 -15.06 -4.57 -2.93
C TYR A 147 -14.93 -4.08 -1.50
N ILE A 148 -15.93 -4.34 -0.66
CA ILE A 148 -16.00 -3.85 0.71
C ILE A 148 -16.05 -5.04 1.67
N TYR A 149 -15.11 -5.05 2.60
CA TYR A 149 -14.96 -6.08 3.62
C TYR A 149 -15.03 -5.45 5.02
N GLY A 150 -15.50 -6.18 6.00
CA GLY A 150 -15.30 -5.83 7.41
C GLY A 150 -13.83 -5.93 7.80
N SER A 151 -13.45 -5.34 8.93
CA SER A 151 -12.08 -5.43 9.49
C SER A 151 -11.65 -6.86 9.85
N ASP A 152 -12.59 -7.78 9.91
CA ASP A 152 -12.39 -9.23 10.11
C ASP A 152 -12.24 -10.03 8.80
N GLY A 153 -12.31 -9.35 7.64
CA GLY A 153 -12.27 -9.97 6.31
C GLY A 153 -13.63 -10.47 5.79
N THR A 154 -14.73 -10.29 6.53
CA THR A 154 -16.06 -10.67 6.06
C THR A 154 -16.49 -9.79 4.87
N PHE A 155 -16.79 -10.41 3.74
CA PHE A 155 -17.31 -9.69 2.57
C PHE A 155 -18.67 -9.06 2.87
N LYS A 156 -18.82 -7.77 2.58
CA LYS A 156 -20.05 -7.01 2.80
C LYS A 156 -20.82 -6.76 1.51
N LYS A 157 -20.15 -6.16 0.53
CA LYS A 157 -20.77 -5.84 -0.76
C LYS A 157 -19.74 -5.46 -1.81
N LYS A 158 -20.21 -5.43 -3.06
CA LYS A 158 -19.49 -4.88 -4.21
C LYS A 158 -20.30 -3.73 -4.80
N VAL A 159 -19.63 -2.66 -5.22
CA VAL A 159 -20.23 -1.47 -5.81
C VAL A 159 -19.50 -1.15 -7.10
N GLU A 160 -20.23 -0.94 -8.19
CA GLU A 160 -19.67 -0.44 -9.44
C GLU A 160 -19.37 1.06 -9.32
N THR A 161 -18.24 1.47 -9.88
CA THR A 161 -17.78 2.87 -9.87
C THR A 161 -17.37 3.31 -11.29
N GLY A 162 -16.89 4.54 -11.42
CA GLY A 162 -16.42 5.08 -12.71
C GLY A 162 -15.20 4.37 -13.29
N ILE A 163 -14.89 4.65 -14.54
CA ILE A 163 -13.67 4.18 -15.20
C ILE A 163 -12.44 4.83 -14.53
N TYR A 164 -11.37 4.06 -14.33
CA TYR A 164 -10.11 4.52 -13.72
C TYR A 164 -10.26 5.06 -12.28
N THR A 165 -11.14 4.46 -11.48
CA THR A 165 -11.18 4.73 -10.04
C THR A 165 -9.87 4.32 -9.39
N THR A 166 -9.13 5.25 -8.80
CA THR A 166 -7.79 5.02 -8.24
C THR A 166 -7.72 5.21 -6.74
N ASN A 167 -8.76 5.80 -6.13
CA ASN A 167 -8.70 6.14 -4.71
C ASN A 167 -10.11 6.17 -4.07
N VAL A 168 -10.14 5.90 -2.77
CA VAL A 168 -11.31 6.09 -1.91
C VAL A 168 -10.94 7.15 -0.87
N ARG A 169 -11.81 8.13 -0.68
CA ARG A 169 -11.65 9.15 0.37
C ARG A 169 -12.87 9.14 1.26
N PHE A 170 -12.64 9.19 2.55
CA PHE A 170 -13.68 9.27 3.56
C PHE A 170 -13.79 10.71 4.05
N VAL A 171 -15.02 11.20 4.18
CA VAL A 171 -15.32 12.47 4.82
C VAL A 171 -15.95 12.16 6.16
N THR A 172 -15.29 12.56 7.23
CA THR A 172 -15.82 12.45 8.60
C THR A 172 -16.32 13.82 9.03
N GLU A 173 -17.54 13.87 9.55
CA GLU A 173 -18.11 15.08 10.18
C GLU A 173 -17.51 15.34 11.56
#